data_1734876772421ff0d7909336c9343372
#
_entry.id   1734876772421ff0d7909336c9343372
#
_cell.length_a   1.000
_cell.length_b   1.000
_cell.length_c   1.000
_cell.angle_alpha   90.00
_cell.angle_beta   90.00
_cell.angle_gamma   90.00
#
_symmetry.space_group_name_H-M   'P 1'
#
loop_
_entity.id
_entity.type
_entity.pdbx_description
1 polymer ?
#
loop_
_entity_poly.entity_id
_entity_poly.type
_entity_poly.pdbx_seq_one_letter_code
_entity_poly.pdbx_strand_id
1 'polypeptide(L)'
;MRQFVFIFFLLFIGYNGLRAQCTGGIAAFPYTENFETSDGGWVSGGFGNDWAWGTPNKPVITGAGSGTKCWITGGLTGSSYTASEASFLVSPCFDFTGVQYPYIEFKVFWETEQRFDGGGFQYSLDNGASWTNVGAAGDPVNCLNTNWFNFSPINYLSPLSGVRDGWSGNKQPTSGGCNGGNGSNGWVQAKHTMPYLGGKSGVIFRFIFGAGTICNSFDGFAIDDIKISEAPPNVASFTYTCVNNNTVSFTNTSALCPSSYDWNFGDPASGADNTANTANATHTFSAPGKYTVSLTVSGPGNAPATITKDIYIIAANVTMLQPVDCQTNTGGSLIVSVDGASGTSLNLLWNTVPPQSGSVISNLTEGIYSVQISGTDVCPITATGKAEKDISCIGIFFPSAFTPDGDGKNDEFGPLGSLLSLSNYQLIIYNRWGERVFYSTNPFEKWNGNVKGTKTDGNVFVWRSSFSINGQAEQNRKGTILLKKKKKDLS
;
A
#
# COMPACT_ATOMS: atom_id res chain seq x y z
N MET A 1 -14.23 -12.96 -96.76
CA MET A 1 -13.56 -13.40 -95.57
C MET A 1 -14.31 -12.86 -94.39
N ARG A 2 -15.13 -13.67 -93.71
CA ARG A 2 -15.89 -13.29 -92.46
C ARG A 2 -15.08 -13.80 -91.31
N GLN A 3 -14.59 -12.86 -90.46
CA GLN A 3 -13.94 -13.23 -89.17
C GLN A 3 -15.05 -13.49 -88.12
N PHE A 4 -15.03 -14.67 -87.57
CA PHE A 4 -15.79 -15.01 -86.38
C PHE A 4 -14.99 -14.61 -85.11
N VAL A 5 -15.53 -13.65 -84.32
CA VAL A 5 -14.99 -13.33 -83.01
C VAL A 5 -15.70 -14.23 -81.98
N PHE A 6 -14.93 -15.15 -81.37
CA PHE A 6 -15.40 -15.91 -80.21
C PHE A 6 -15.23 -15.06 -78.93
N ILE A 7 -16.36 -14.63 -78.36
CA ILE A 7 -16.39 -14.03 -77.04
C ILE A 7 -16.45 -15.14 -75.99
N PHE A 8 -15.36 -15.35 -75.25
CA PHE A 8 -15.34 -16.23 -74.06
C PHE A 8 -16.01 -15.47 -72.90
N PHE A 9 -17.20 -15.89 -72.53
CA PHE A 9 -17.84 -15.47 -71.27
C PHE A 9 -17.23 -16.28 -70.12
N LEU A 10 -16.33 -15.67 -69.36
CA LEU A 10 -15.86 -16.20 -68.09
C LEU A 10 -16.99 -16.05 -67.06
N LEU A 11 -17.72 -17.11 -66.80
CA LEU A 11 -18.61 -17.22 -65.67
C LEU A 11 -17.78 -17.23 -64.38
N PHE A 12 -17.68 -16.05 -63.75
CA PHE A 12 -17.29 -15.97 -62.33
C PHE A 12 -18.44 -16.55 -61.51
N ILE A 13 -18.34 -17.83 -61.15
CA ILE A 13 -19.17 -18.40 -60.08
C ILE A 13 -18.61 -17.84 -58.79
N GLY A 14 -19.18 -16.72 -58.35
CA GLY A 14 -18.96 -16.20 -57.00
C GLY A 14 -19.41 -17.25 -56.01
N TYR A 15 -18.47 -17.84 -55.29
CA TYR A 15 -18.77 -18.56 -54.06
C TYR A 15 -19.35 -17.54 -53.07
N ASN A 16 -20.69 -17.41 -53.06
CA ASN A 16 -21.44 -16.79 -51.95
C ASN A 16 -21.34 -17.79 -50.79
N GLY A 17 -20.20 -17.80 -50.08
CA GLY A 17 -20.15 -18.39 -48.74
C GLY A 17 -21.28 -17.75 -47.93
N LEU A 18 -22.12 -18.57 -47.37
CA LEU A 18 -23.14 -18.15 -46.39
C LEU A 18 -22.44 -17.30 -45.32
N ARG A 19 -22.50 -15.98 -45.48
CA ARG A 19 -22.09 -15.06 -44.44
C ARG A 19 -23.21 -15.11 -43.41
N ALA A 20 -22.91 -15.65 -42.23
CA ALA A 20 -23.80 -15.54 -41.07
C ALA A 20 -23.99 -14.08 -40.80
N GLN A 21 -25.16 -13.53 -41.21
CA GLN A 21 -25.51 -12.17 -40.91
C GLN A 21 -25.81 -12.08 -39.42
N CYS A 22 -25.03 -11.29 -38.65
CA CYS A 22 -25.26 -11.03 -37.26
C CYS A 22 -26.57 -10.25 -37.08
N THR A 23 -27.70 -10.93 -37.13
CA THR A 23 -29.01 -10.39 -36.76
C THR A 23 -29.37 -10.88 -35.35
N GLY A 24 -29.11 -10.03 -34.34
CA GLY A 24 -29.38 -10.35 -32.95
C GLY A 24 -28.32 -11.22 -32.30
N GLY A 25 -27.26 -10.59 -31.77
CA GLY A 25 -26.18 -11.30 -31.05
C GLY A 25 -26.57 -11.75 -29.65
N ILE A 26 -25.80 -12.66 -29.09
CA ILE A 26 -25.88 -13.05 -27.66
C ILE A 26 -25.51 -11.82 -26.84
N ALA A 27 -26.47 -11.30 -26.07
CA ALA A 27 -26.33 -10.12 -25.22
C ALA A 27 -26.37 -10.45 -23.71
N ALA A 28 -26.70 -11.71 -23.37
CA ALA A 28 -26.72 -12.17 -21.99
C ALA A 28 -25.35 -12.71 -21.58
N PHE A 29 -24.72 -12.09 -20.60
CA PHE A 29 -23.44 -12.50 -20.06
C PHE A 29 -23.52 -12.80 -18.57
N PRO A 30 -22.73 -13.78 -18.04
CA PRO A 30 -21.71 -14.55 -18.77
C PRO A 30 -22.32 -15.55 -19.79
N TYR A 31 -21.77 -15.54 -21.00
CA TYR A 31 -21.97 -16.66 -21.94
C TYR A 31 -21.03 -17.80 -21.54
N THR A 32 -21.57 -19.03 -21.53
CA THR A 32 -20.79 -20.23 -21.24
C THR A 32 -21.18 -21.35 -22.21
N GLU A 33 -20.16 -22.01 -22.77
CA GLU A 33 -20.35 -23.18 -23.66
C GLU A 33 -19.30 -24.24 -23.31
N ASN A 34 -19.77 -25.40 -22.90
CA ASN A 34 -18.96 -26.55 -22.51
C ASN A 34 -19.06 -27.72 -23.51
N PHE A 35 -19.72 -27.50 -24.62
CA PHE A 35 -19.88 -28.47 -25.73
C PHE A 35 -20.43 -29.83 -25.40
N GLU A 36 -20.97 -30.08 -24.20
CA GLU A 36 -21.46 -31.39 -23.79
C GLU A 36 -22.78 -31.78 -24.45
N THR A 37 -23.67 -30.81 -24.65
CA THR A 37 -25.02 -31.07 -25.18
C THR A 37 -25.16 -30.78 -26.66
N SER A 38 -24.37 -29.90 -27.21
CA SER A 38 -24.37 -29.48 -28.62
C SER A 38 -23.03 -28.96 -29.04
N ASP A 39 -22.88 -28.68 -30.33
CA ASP A 39 -21.70 -27.99 -30.91
C ASP A 39 -21.59 -26.50 -30.53
N GLY A 40 -22.52 -26.02 -29.69
CA GLY A 40 -22.59 -24.62 -29.23
C GLY A 40 -23.00 -23.63 -30.33
N GLY A 41 -23.45 -24.10 -31.49
CA GLY A 41 -23.72 -23.27 -32.66
C GLY A 41 -22.44 -22.75 -33.33
N TRP A 42 -21.30 -23.33 -33.01
CA TRP A 42 -20.01 -23.04 -33.66
C TRP A 42 -19.93 -23.80 -35.01
N VAL A 43 -19.41 -23.16 -36.03
CA VAL A 43 -19.39 -23.67 -37.38
C VAL A 43 -18.00 -23.73 -37.94
N SER A 44 -17.54 -24.91 -38.31
CA SER A 44 -16.22 -25.13 -38.94
C SER A 44 -16.24 -24.93 -40.46
N GLY A 45 -15.09 -24.54 -41.01
CA GLY A 45 -14.93 -24.32 -42.44
C GLY A 45 -13.48 -24.07 -42.83
N GLY A 46 -13.26 -23.75 -44.12
CA GLY A 46 -11.92 -23.47 -44.66
C GLY A 46 -11.38 -24.61 -45.49
N PHE A 47 -10.13 -24.44 -45.96
CA PHE A 47 -9.46 -25.43 -46.79
C PHE A 47 -8.90 -26.57 -45.92
N GLY A 48 -9.17 -27.81 -46.30
CA GLY A 48 -8.69 -28.99 -45.55
C GLY A 48 -9.36 -29.16 -44.18
N ASN A 49 -10.49 -28.51 -43.96
CA ASN A 49 -11.21 -28.51 -42.66
C ASN A 49 -11.47 -29.92 -42.12
N ASP A 50 -10.87 -30.23 -41.00
CA ASP A 50 -11.04 -31.50 -40.28
C ASP A 50 -11.43 -31.30 -38.81
N TRP A 51 -11.94 -30.12 -38.44
CA TRP A 51 -12.50 -29.85 -37.15
C TRP A 51 -13.67 -30.79 -36.86
N ALA A 52 -13.65 -31.43 -35.68
CA ALA A 52 -14.70 -32.35 -35.22
C ALA A 52 -15.13 -32.00 -33.81
N TRP A 53 -16.45 -32.04 -33.57
CA TRP A 53 -17.05 -31.95 -32.25
C TRP A 53 -17.38 -33.35 -31.71
N GLY A 54 -16.92 -33.68 -30.52
CA GLY A 54 -17.16 -34.96 -29.89
C GLY A 54 -16.13 -35.32 -28.82
N THR A 55 -16.08 -36.62 -28.51
CA THR A 55 -15.17 -37.18 -27.50
C THR A 55 -13.86 -37.57 -28.17
N PRO A 56 -12.74 -36.83 -27.92
CA PRO A 56 -11.46 -37.20 -28.52
C PRO A 56 -10.88 -38.46 -27.86
N ASN A 57 -10.28 -39.28 -28.69
CA ASN A 57 -9.50 -40.44 -28.30
C ASN A 57 -8.26 -40.57 -29.13
N LYS A 58 -7.34 -39.63 -28.93
CA LYS A 58 -6.07 -39.51 -29.62
C LYS A 58 -4.89 -39.92 -28.71
N PRO A 59 -3.68 -40.10 -29.18
CA PRO A 59 -2.52 -40.54 -28.38
C PRO A 59 -2.19 -39.64 -27.18
N VAL A 60 -2.36 -38.32 -27.31
CA VAL A 60 -2.04 -37.34 -26.29
C VAL A 60 -3.29 -36.61 -25.84
N ILE A 61 -4.17 -36.17 -26.74
CA ILE A 61 -5.47 -35.56 -26.40
C ILE A 61 -6.50 -36.69 -26.26
N THR A 62 -6.47 -37.33 -25.07
CA THR A 62 -7.26 -38.54 -24.78
C THR A 62 -8.67 -38.22 -24.33
N GLY A 63 -9.03 -36.96 -24.11
CA GLY A 63 -10.33 -36.53 -23.62
C GLY A 63 -10.53 -35.03 -23.72
N ALA A 64 -11.73 -34.57 -23.41
CA ALA A 64 -12.10 -33.16 -23.39
C ALA A 64 -11.46 -32.39 -22.21
N GLY A 65 -11.54 -31.09 -22.23
CA GLY A 65 -11.07 -30.19 -21.16
C GLY A 65 -11.91 -30.30 -19.89
N SER A 66 -13.18 -30.54 -20.07
CA SER A 66 -14.13 -30.98 -19.03
C SER A 66 -15.17 -31.89 -19.65
N GLY A 67 -15.93 -32.61 -18.82
CA GLY A 67 -16.92 -33.53 -19.32
C GLY A 67 -16.35 -34.56 -20.30
N THR A 68 -16.95 -34.67 -21.49
CA THR A 68 -16.59 -35.70 -22.46
C THR A 68 -16.35 -35.19 -23.89
N LYS A 69 -16.86 -34.01 -24.24
CA LYS A 69 -16.82 -33.50 -25.62
C LYS A 69 -16.11 -32.14 -25.72
N CYS A 70 -15.43 -31.94 -26.81
CA CYS A 70 -14.79 -30.68 -27.18
C CYS A 70 -14.77 -30.52 -28.71
N TRP A 71 -14.26 -29.40 -29.20
CA TRP A 71 -13.87 -29.20 -30.58
C TRP A 71 -12.38 -29.46 -30.77
N ILE A 72 -12.01 -30.20 -31.82
CA ILE A 72 -10.62 -30.59 -32.11
C ILE A 72 -10.35 -30.70 -33.60
N THR A 73 -9.15 -30.32 -34.06
CA THR A 73 -8.66 -30.58 -35.45
C THR A 73 -8.13 -31.99 -35.59
N GLY A 74 -8.07 -32.50 -36.83
CA GLY A 74 -7.59 -33.84 -37.13
C GLY A 74 -8.57 -34.94 -36.75
N GLY A 75 -9.85 -34.60 -36.59
CA GLY A 75 -10.88 -35.54 -36.19
C GLY A 75 -10.77 -36.04 -34.74
N LEU A 76 -11.62 -36.96 -34.34
CA LEU A 76 -11.74 -37.44 -32.92
C LEU A 76 -10.75 -38.58 -32.62
N THR A 77 -10.16 -39.19 -33.59
CA THR A 77 -9.27 -40.37 -33.44
C THR A 77 -8.04 -40.25 -34.35
N GLY A 78 -6.99 -41.00 -34.04
CA GLY A 78 -5.73 -40.93 -34.80
C GLY A 78 -4.82 -39.84 -34.29
N SER A 79 -3.62 -39.72 -34.90
CA SER A 79 -2.57 -38.73 -34.50
C SER A 79 -2.09 -37.91 -35.70
N SER A 80 -3.06 -37.39 -36.47
CA SER A 80 -2.71 -36.50 -37.60
C SER A 80 -3.86 -35.54 -37.87
N TYR A 81 -3.51 -34.39 -38.39
CA TYR A 81 -4.41 -33.40 -39.00
C TYR A 81 -4.10 -33.27 -40.50
N THR A 82 -5.03 -32.66 -41.22
CA THR A 82 -4.97 -32.58 -42.67
C THR A 82 -3.78 -31.76 -43.16
N ALA A 83 -3.05 -32.27 -44.14
CA ALA A 83 -1.93 -31.56 -44.77
C ALA A 83 -2.42 -30.31 -45.54
N SER A 84 -1.67 -29.21 -45.46
CA SER A 84 -2.01 -27.92 -46.05
C SER A 84 -3.32 -27.31 -45.52
N GLU A 85 -3.70 -27.64 -44.31
CA GLU A 85 -4.92 -27.12 -43.72
C GLU A 85 -4.84 -25.60 -43.52
N ALA A 86 -5.93 -24.94 -43.85
CA ALA A 86 -6.19 -23.53 -43.56
C ALA A 86 -7.68 -23.39 -43.18
N SER A 87 -8.00 -23.82 -41.97
CA SER A 87 -9.35 -24.00 -41.49
C SER A 87 -9.69 -23.08 -40.32
N PHE A 88 -10.94 -23.02 -40.01
CA PHE A 88 -11.46 -22.18 -38.90
C PHE A 88 -12.68 -22.81 -38.27
N LEU A 89 -12.95 -22.37 -37.04
CA LEU A 89 -14.17 -22.63 -36.28
C LEU A 89 -14.75 -21.27 -35.81
N VAL A 90 -15.92 -20.89 -36.36
CA VAL A 90 -16.57 -19.59 -36.15
C VAL A 90 -17.64 -19.68 -35.07
N SER A 91 -17.66 -18.73 -34.17
CA SER A 91 -18.60 -18.60 -33.08
C SER A 91 -20.00 -18.14 -33.52
N PRO A 92 -21.03 -18.27 -32.67
CA PRO A 92 -22.21 -17.43 -32.71
C PRO A 92 -21.84 -15.94 -32.65
N CYS A 93 -22.82 -15.08 -32.96
CA CYS A 93 -22.66 -13.63 -32.88
C CYS A 93 -22.89 -13.12 -31.47
N PHE A 94 -22.08 -12.15 -31.01
CA PHE A 94 -22.15 -11.52 -29.70
C PHE A 94 -22.50 -10.02 -29.80
N ASP A 95 -23.21 -9.53 -28.80
CA ASP A 95 -23.54 -8.10 -28.64
C ASP A 95 -23.01 -7.60 -27.29
N PHE A 96 -21.90 -6.85 -27.34
CA PHE A 96 -21.24 -6.26 -26.16
C PHE A 96 -21.70 -4.83 -25.85
N THR A 97 -22.84 -4.38 -26.37
CA THR A 97 -23.35 -3.03 -26.06
C THR A 97 -23.56 -2.79 -24.56
N GLY A 98 -23.86 -3.84 -23.80
CA GLY A 98 -23.98 -3.83 -22.33
C GLY A 98 -22.74 -4.25 -21.56
N VAL A 99 -21.60 -4.53 -22.22
CA VAL A 99 -20.35 -4.99 -21.62
C VAL A 99 -19.26 -3.98 -21.94
N GLN A 100 -18.60 -3.45 -20.92
CA GLN A 100 -17.56 -2.41 -21.11
C GLN A 100 -16.16 -3.00 -21.25
N TYR A 101 -15.89 -4.08 -20.55
CA TYR A 101 -14.58 -4.75 -20.51
C TYR A 101 -14.74 -6.24 -20.80
N PRO A 102 -15.06 -6.63 -22.07
CA PRO A 102 -15.20 -8.02 -22.46
C PRO A 102 -13.96 -8.83 -22.13
N TYR A 103 -14.16 -10.00 -21.58
CA TYR A 103 -13.13 -10.93 -21.12
C TYR A 103 -13.50 -12.32 -21.58
N ILE A 104 -12.52 -13.05 -22.11
CA ILE A 104 -12.68 -14.43 -22.53
C ILE A 104 -11.77 -15.36 -21.75
N GLU A 105 -12.29 -16.50 -21.40
CA GLU A 105 -11.53 -17.65 -20.90
C GLU A 105 -12.03 -18.93 -21.56
N PHE A 106 -11.11 -19.85 -21.85
CA PHE A 106 -11.43 -21.16 -22.40
C PHE A 106 -10.30 -22.13 -22.10
N LYS A 107 -10.60 -23.44 -22.19
CA LYS A 107 -9.57 -24.46 -22.17
C LYS A 107 -9.03 -24.70 -23.57
N VAL A 108 -7.72 -24.84 -23.68
CA VAL A 108 -7.02 -25.12 -24.94
C VAL A 108 -5.96 -26.19 -24.75
N PHE A 109 -5.82 -27.03 -25.76
CA PHE A 109 -4.76 -28.04 -25.85
C PHE A 109 -4.17 -28.02 -27.24
N TRP A 110 -2.81 -27.99 -27.38
CA TRP A 110 -2.17 -28.00 -28.66
C TRP A 110 -1.01 -29.01 -28.71
N GLU A 111 -1.00 -29.79 -29.77
CA GLU A 111 0.02 -30.75 -30.20
C GLU A 111 0.22 -30.58 -31.70
N THR A 112 1.15 -29.73 -32.12
CA THR A 112 1.37 -29.34 -33.51
C THR A 112 2.87 -29.24 -33.80
N GLU A 113 3.30 -29.26 -35.10
CA GLU A 113 4.70 -28.96 -35.42
C GLU A 113 5.04 -27.54 -34.95
N GLN A 114 6.02 -27.43 -34.07
CA GLN A 114 6.44 -26.14 -33.54
C GLN A 114 6.87 -25.19 -34.66
N ARG A 115 6.42 -23.91 -34.57
CA ARG A 115 6.73 -22.82 -35.51
C ARG A 115 5.98 -22.90 -36.85
N PHE A 116 5.71 -24.07 -37.36
CA PHE A 116 5.09 -24.23 -38.67
C PHE A 116 3.58 -24.29 -38.59
N ASP A 117 3.05 -25.18 -37.75
CA ASP A 117 1.65 -25.44 -37.60
C ASP A 117 1.13 -24.91 -36.28
N GLY A 118 -0.17 -24.59 -36.23
CA GLY A 118 -0.76 -24.17 -34.98
C GLY A 118 -2.13 -23.47 -35.09
N GLY A 119 -2.67 -23.10 -33.94
CA GLY A 119 -3.94 -22.41 -33.81
C GLY A 119 -3.79 -20.96 -33.46
N GLY A 120 -4.79 -20.15 -33.77
CA GLY A 120 -4.91 -18.73 -33.37
C GLY A 120 -6.34 -18.38 -33.04
N PHE A 121 -6.57 -17.17 -32.53
CA PHE A 121 -7.89 -16.68 -32.18
C PHE A 121 -8.10 -15.25 -32.67
N GLN A 122 -9.23 -15.00 -33.35
CA GLN A 122 -9.51 -13.76 -34.03
C GLN A 122 -10.95 -13.29 -33.78
N TYR A 123 -11.18 -11.99 -34.01
CA TYR A 123 -12.53 -11.41 -34.04
C TYR A 123 -12.78 -10.66 -35.35
N SER A 124 -14.06 -10.46 -35.65
CA SER A 124 -14.55 -9.63 -36.74
C SER A 124 -15.68 -8.74 -36.26
N LEU A 125 -15.73 -7.49 -36.79
CA LEU A 125 -16.81 -6.52 -36.59
C LEU A 125 -17.63 -6.27 -37.87
N ASP A 126 -17.32 -6.99 -38.95
CA ASP A 126 -17.91 -6.80 -40.30
C ASP A 126 -18.46 -8.10 -40.88
N ASN A 127 -19.05 -8.94 -40.02
CA ASN A 127 -19.63 -10.24 -40.39
C ASN A 127 -18.63 -11.21 -41.06
N GLY A 128 -17.35 -11.17 -40.62
CA GLY A 128 -16.33 -12.06 -41.15
C GLY A 128 -15.72 -11.62 -42.47
N ALA A 129 -15.93 -10.39 -42.92
CA ALA A 129 -15.25 -9.84 -44.10
C ALA A 129 -13.79 -9.56 -43.84
N SER A 130 -13.45 -9.11 -42.62
CA SER A 130 -12.09 -8.96 -42.13
C SER A 130 -11.93 -9.54 -40.73
N TRP A 131 -10.70 -9.92 -40.38
CA TRP A 131 -10.37 -10.58 -39.13
C TRP A 131 -9.13 -9.96 -38.49
N THR A 132 -9.19 -9.76 -37.19
CA THR A 132 -8.11 -9.23 -36.37
C THR A 132 -7.80 -10.20 -35.23
N ASN A 133 -6.51 -10.43 -34.94
CA ASN A 133 -6.14 -11.26 -33.78
C ASN A 133 -6.63 -10.64 -32.48
N VAL A 134 -7.06 -11.51 -31.57
CA VAL A 134 -7.31 -11.14 -30.17
C VAL A 134 -5.98 -11.24 -29.43
N GLY A 135 -5.39 -10.10 -29.09
CA GLY A 135 -4.08 -10.07 -28.43
C GLY A 135 -2.89 -10.46 -29.30
N ALA A 136 -1.71 -10.59 -28.71
CA ALA A 136 -0.45 -10.91 -29.34
C ALA A 136 0.40 -11.88 -28.49
N ALA A 137 1.38 -12.55 -29.12
CA ALA A 137 2.32 -13.45 -28.42
C ALA A 137 3.24 -12.73 -27.41
N GLY A 138 3.35 -11.39 -27.53
CA GLY A 138 4.14 -10.55 -26.63
C GLY A 138 3.33 -9.86 -25.52
N ASP A 139 2.04 -10.15 -25.39
CA ASP A 139 1.19 -9.50 -24.39
C ASP A 139 1.65 -9.88 -22.99
N PRO A 140 1.66 -8.90 -22.04
CA PRO A 140 2.11 -9.15 -20.68
C PRO A 140 1.27 -10.20 -19.97
N VAL A 141 1.92 -11.21 -19.40
CA VAL A 141 1.24 -12.21 -18.57
C VAL A 141 0.79 -11.57 -17.25
N ASN A 142 -0.48 -11.74 -16.93
CA ASN A 142 -1.09 -11.29 -15.69
C ASN A 142 -2.28 -12.20 -15.33
N CYS A 143 -3.04 -11.92 -14.26
CA CYS A 143 -4.13 -12.81 -13.84
C CYS A 143 -5.32 -12.88 -14.81
N LEU A 144 -5.46 -11.92 -15.73
CA LEU A 144 -6.48 -11.90 -16.77
C LEU A 144 -5.91 -12.14 -18.17
N ASN A 145 -4.61 -12.40 -18.28
CA ASN A 145 -3.93 -12.77 -19.51
C ASN A 145 -2.92 -13.89 -19.18
N THR A 146 -3.35 -15.13 -19.35
CA THR A 146 -2.55 -16.33 -19.05
C THR A 146 -2.71 -17.36 -20.16
N ASN A 147 -1.64 -18.10 -20.43
CA ASN A 147 -1.62 -19.15 -21.47
C ASN A 147 -2.11 -18.66 -22.83
N TRP A 148 -2.02 -17.35 -23.08
CA TRP A 148 -2.32 -16.77 -24.38
C TRP A 148 -1.14 -17.05 -25.31
N PHE A 149 -1.25 -16.77 -26.56
CA PHE A 149 -0.31 -17.14 -27.62
C PHE A 149 1.12 -17.37 -27.13
N ASN A 150 1.69 -18.56 -27.46
CA ASN A 150 3.03 -18.94 -27.02
C ASN A 150 4.08 -18.82 -28.14
N PHE A 151 3.67 -18.54 -29.39
CA PHE A 151 4.56 -18.49 -30.52
C PHE A 151 4.19 -17.43 -31.56
N SER A 152 5.21 -16.84 -32.18
CA SER A 152 5.10 -15.89 -33.29
C SER A 152 6.44 -15.86 -34.07
N PRO A 153 6.45 -15.90 -35.40
CA PRO A 153 5.33 -16.19 -36.31
C PRO A 153 5.11 -17.69 -36.52
N ILE A 154 3.87 -18.15 -36.57
CA ILE A 154 3.48 -19.50 -36.98
C ILE A 154 3.29 -19.49 -38.51
N ASN A 155 4.09 -20.26 -39.22
CA ASN A 155 4.24 -20.09 -40.68
C ASN A 155 2.95 -20.32 -41.45
N TYR A 156 2.23 -21.39 -41.13
CA TYR A 156 1.04 -21.80 -41.91
C TYR A 156 -0.26 -21.14 -41.47
N LEU A 157 -0.23 -20.22 -40.53
CA LEU A 157 -1.37 -19.31 -40.29
C LEU A 157 -1.46 -18.20 -41.35
N SER A 158 -0.44 -18.03 -42.21
CA SER A 158 -0.37 -16.97 -43.23
C SER A 158 -1.55 -16.89 -44.20
N PRO A 159 -2.23 -17.98 -44.58
CA PRO A 159 -3.42 -17.90 -45.43
C PRO A 159 -4.66 -17.33 -44.69
N LEU A 160 -4.68 -17.39 -43.37
CA LEU A 160 -5.80 -17.01 -42.51
C LEU A 160 -5.55 -15.70 -41.76
N SER A 161 -4.30 -15.31 -41.56
CA SER A 161 -3.91 -14.16 -40.75
C SER A 161 -2.66 -13.47 -41.26
N GLY A 162 -2.71 -12.15 -41.35
CA GLY A 162 -1.50 -11.34 -41.59
C GLY A 162 -0.59 -11.29 -40.37
N VAL A 163 -1.15 -11.34 -39.15
CA VAL A 163 -0.44 -11.50 -37.88
C VAL A 163 -0.54 -12.96 -37.46
N ARG A 164 0.61 -13.62 -37.37
CA ARG A 164 0.74 -15.08 -37.24
C ARG A 164 1.04 -15.52 -35.80
N ASP A 165 0.44 -14.83 -34.83
CA ASP A 165 0.53 -15.16 -33.40
C ASP A 165 -0.47 -16.23 -33.05
N GLY A 166 -0.06 -17.20 -32.23
CA GLY A 166 -0.93 -18.30 -31.86
C GLY A 166 -0.30 -19.31 -30.90
N TRP A 167 -0.89 -20.48 -30.84
CA TRP A 167 -0.43 -21.65 -30.08
C TRP A 167 0.23 -22.63 -31.04
N SER A 168 1.50 -22.99 -30.79
CA SER A 168 2.29 -23.90 -31.64
C SER A 168 3.25 -24.70 -30.77
N GLY A 169 3.45 -25.96 -31.12
CA GLY A 169 4.37 -26.87 -30.47
C GLY A 169 3.76 -28.19 -30.06
N ASN A 170 4.60 -29.13 -29.62
CA ASN A 170 4.23 -30.49 -29.28
C ASN A 170 5.03 -31.04 -28.09
N LYS A 171 4.50 -32.08 -27.48
CA LYS A 171 5.19 -32.98 -26.54
C LYS A 171 5.40 -34.36 -27.13
N GLN A 172 4.65 -34.72 -28.17
CA GLN A 172 4.86 -35.94 -28.91
C GLN A 172 6.28 -35.96 -29.54
N PRO A 173 6.90 -37.12 -29.63
CA PRO A 173 8.20 -37.23 -30.32
C PRO A 173 8.11 -36.79 -31.76
N THR A 174 9.12 -36.07 -32.22
CA THR A 174 9.30 -35.71 -33.63
C THR A 174 10.19 -36.72 -34.37
N SER A 175 10.02 -36.84 -35.68
CA SER A 175 10.86 -37.64 -36.54
C SER A 175 11.29 -36.87 -37.77
N GLY A 176 12.42 -37.25 -38.36
CA GLY A 176 12.96 -36.58 -39.56
C GLY A 176 13.32 -35.12 -39.29
N GLY A 177 12.84 -34.21 -40.16
CA GLY A 177 13.07 -32.77 -40.07
C GLY A 177 11.99 -31.97 -39.30
N CYS A 178 11.06 -32.65 -38.62
CA CYS A 178 9.96 -32.01 -37.92
C CYS A 178 10.43 -31.32 -36.62
N ASN A 179 9.93 -30.10 -36.38
CA ASN A 179 10.28 -29.34 -35.18
C ASN A 179 9.42 -29.74 -33.98
N GLY A 180 10.09 -29.92 -32.84
CA GLY A 180 9.43 -30.27 -31.57
C GLY A 180 9.59 -29.26 -30.48
N GLY A 181 8.74 -29.39 -29.43
CA GLY A 181 8.76 -28.60 -28.24
C GLY A 181 7.57 -27.62 -28.12
N ASN A 182 7.44 -27.01 -26.96
CA ASN A 182 6.43 -25.99 -26.65
C ASN A 182 4.94 -26.42 -26.74
N GLY A 183 4.61 -27.74 -26.79
CA GLY A 183 3.24 -28.24 -26.63
C GLY A 183 2.68 -27.91 -25.25
N SER A 184 1.36 -27.83 -25.13
CA SER A 184 0.70 -27.44 -23.86
C SER A 184 0.89 -28.46 -22.74
N ASN A 185 1.18 -29.73 -23.10
CA ASN A 185 1.34 -30.82 -22.14
C ASN A 185 0.08 -31.08 -21.28
N GLY A 186 -1.07 -30.88 -21.84
CA GLY A 186 -2.37 -30.98 -21.16
C GLY A 186 -3.28 -29.80 -21.48
N TRP A 187 -4.50 -29.90 -21.02
CA TRP A 187 -5.43 -28.79 -21.09
C TRP A 187 -4.99 -27.64 -20.20
N VAL A 188 -4.90 -26.43 -20.72
CA VAL A 188 -4.58 -25.22 -20.00
C VAL A 188 -5.71 -24.21 -20.12
N GLN A 189 -5.93 -23.41 -19.09
CA GLN A 189 -6.90 -22.30 -19.11
C GLN A 189 -6.23 -21.08 -19.78
N ALA A 190 -6.66 -20.76 -20.99
CA ALA A 190 -6.30 -19.51 -21.67
C ALA A 190 -7.26 -18.40 -21.25
N LYS A 191 -6.73 -17.20 -21.06
CA LYS A 191 -7.48 -16.01 -20.61
C LYS A 191 -6.96 -14.77 -21.33
N HIS A 192 -7.89 -13.88 -21.72
CA HIS A 192 -7.52 -12.58 -22.29
C HIS A 192 -8.62 -11.53 -22.13
N THR A 193 -8.25 -10.29 -21.85
CA THR A 193 -9.15 -9.14 -21.86
C THR A 193 -9.27 -8.55 -23.25
N MET A 194 -10.45 -8.08 -23.60
CA MET A 194 -10.75 -7.52 -24.93
C MET A 194 -11.42 -6.14 -24.79
N PRO A 195 -10.82 -5.16 -24.08
CA PRO A 195 -11.48 -3.87 -23.79
C PRO A 195 -11.85 -3.08 -25.05
N TYR A 196 -11.15 -3.29 -26.16
CA TYR A 196 -11.44 -2.66 -27.45
C TYR A 196 -12.74 -3.17 -28.11
N LEU A 197 -13.34 -4.24 -27.61
CA LEU A 197 -14.63 -4.77 -28.04
C LEU A 197 -15.80 -4.25 -27.17
N GLY A 198 -15.51 -3.55 -26.05
CA GLY A 198 -16.56 -2.98 -25.18
C GLY A 198 -17.48 -2.04 -25.94
N GLY A 199 -18.79 -2.19 -25.72
CA GLY A 199 -19.82 -1.42 -26.40
C GLY A 199 -20.05 -1.76 -27.89
N LYS A 200 -19.37 -2.79 -28.44
CA LYS A 200 -19.55 -3.21 -29.85
C LYS A 200 -20.67 -4.22 -29.98
N SER A 201 -21.49 -4.08 -31.03
CA SER A 201 -22.46 -5.08 -31.46
C SER A 201 -21.92 -5.86 -32.66
N GLY A 202 -22.50 -7.05 -32.92
CA GLY A 202 -22.19 -7.85 -34.10
C GLY A 202 -20.78 -8.44 -34.11
N VAL A 203 -20.24 -8.72 -32.93
CA VAL A 203 -18.90 -9.32 -32.78
C VAL A 203 -19.00 -10.83 -33.03
N ILE A 204 -18.18 -11.36 -33.91
CA ILE A 204 -17.96 -12.80 -34.08
C ILE A 204 -16.50 -13.14 -33.85
N PHE A 205 -16.26 -14.31 -33.29
CA PHE A 205 -14.92 -14.85 -33.06
C PHE A 205 -14.67 -16.02 -33.98
N ARG A 206 -13.41 -16.35 -34.20
CA ARG A 206 -13.02 -17.64 -34.77
C ARG A 206 -11.72 -18.14 -34.18
N PHE A 207 -11.66 -19.44 -33.97
CA PHE A 207 -10.38 -20.14 -33.91
C PHE A 207 -9.95 -20.46 -35.31
N ILE A 208 -8.67 -20.28 -35.61
CA ILE A 208 -8.05 -20.62 -36.87
C ILE A 208 -7.02 -21.72 -36.65
N PHE A 209 -6.84 -22.59 -37.66
CA PHE A 209 -5.81 -23.61 -37.65
C PHE A 209 -5.12 -23.65 -38.99
N GLY A 210 -3.77 -23.73 -38.96
CA GLY A 210 -2.95 -23.81 -40.17
C GLY A 210 -1.91 -24.90 -40.06
N ALA A 211 -1.74 -25.68 -41.14
CA ALA A 211 -0.76 -26.75 -41.20
C ALA A 211 -0.04 -26.82 -42.53
N GLY A 212 1.21 -27.32 -42.49
CA GLY A 212 2.05 -27.54 -43.66
C GLY A 212 1.70 -28.79 -44.48
N THR A 213 2.54 -29.13 -45.44
CA THR A 213 2.38 -30.30 -46.29
C THR A 213 3.00 -31.57 -45.71
N ILE A 214 3.86 -31.42 -44.69
CA ILE A 214 4.60 -32.47 -44.00
C ILE A 214 4.55 -32.24 -42.47
N CYS A 215 4.96 -33.23 -41.72
CA CYS A 215 5.01 -33.11 -40.24
C CYS A 215 3.65 -32.95 -39.53
N ASN A 216 2.62 -33.53 -40.11
CA ASN A 216 1.23 -33.44 -39.62
C ASN A 216 0.83 -34.59 -38.66
N SER A 217 1.80 -35.40 -38.21
CA SER A 217 1.55 -36.57 -37.36
C SER A 217 1.50 -36.19 -35.86
N PHE A 218 0.66 -35.22 -35.50
CA PHE A 218 0.40 -34.78 -34.16
C PHE A 218 -1.12 -34.72 -33.91
N ASP A 219 -1.53 -34.64 -32.64
CA ASP A 219 -2.94 -34.70 -32.27
C ASP A 219 -3.75 -33.46 -32.67
N GLY A 220 -3.10 -32.31 -32.92
CA GLY A 220 -3.74 -31.09 -33.40
C GLY A 220 -4.00 -30.05 -32.33
N PHE A 221 -5.13 -29.33 -32.48
CA PHE A 221 -5.52 -28.21 -31.66
C PHE A 221 -6.95 -28.39 -31.18
N ALA A 222 -7.16 -28.31 -29.88
CA ALA A 222 -8.47 -28.53 -29.25
C ALA A 222 -8.88 -27.39 -28.30
N ILE A 223 -10.18 -27.11 -28.25
CA ILE A 223 -10.76 -26.06 -27.40
C ILE A 223 -11.99 -26.59 -26.66
N ASP A 224 -12.23 -26.08 -25.45
CA ASP A 224 -13.33 -26.44 -24.60
C ASP A 224 -13.66 -25.33 -23.58
N ASP A 225 -14.80 -25.44 -22.89
CA ASP A 225 -15.19 -24.58 -21.75
C ASP A 225 -15.05 -23.07 -22.02
N ILE A 226 -15.65 -22.61 -23.11
CA ILE A 226 -15.61 -21.17 -23.44
C ILE A 226 -16.51 -20.39 -22.50
N LYS A 227 -15.95 -19.34 -21.90
CA LYS A 227 -16.71 -18.35 -21.14
C LYS A 227 -16.34 -16.95 -21.59
N ILE A 228 -17.37 -16.14 -21.89
CA ILE A 228 -17.22 -14.72 -22.20
C ILE A 228 -18.03 -13.93 -21.17
N SER A 229 -17.42 -12.94 -20.55
CA SER A 229 -18.06 -12.15 -19.50
C SER A 229 -17.50 -10.72 -19.45
N GLU A 230 -18.04 -9.90 -18.57
CA GLU A 230 -17.36 -8.70 -18.10
C GLU A 230 -16.11 -9.10 -17.31
N ALA A 231 -14.99 -8.43 -17.53
CA ALA A 231 -13.80 -8.61 -16.72
C ALA A 231 -14.10 -8.25 -15.26
N PRO A 232 -13.58 -9.03 -14.30
CA PRO A 232 -13.81 -8.70 -12.90
C PRO A 232 -13.25 -7.30 -12.57
N PRO A 233 -13.92 -6.53 -11.68
CA PRO A 233 -13.47 -5.19 -11.30
C PRO A 233 -12.17 -5.27 -10.49
N ASN A 234 -11.29 -4.26 -10.66
CA ASN A 234 -10.19 -4.07 -9.73
C ASN A 234 -10.75 -3.84 -8.32
N VAL A 235 -10.07 -4.36 -7.30
CA VAL A 235 -10.46 -4.18 -5.90
C VAL A 235 -9.28 -3.56 -5.16
N ALA A 236 -9.41 -2.28 -4.83
CA ALA A 236 -8.42 -1.58 -4.02
C ALA A 236 -8.56 -1.99 -2.55
N SER A 237 -7.47 -2.32 -1.91
CA SER A 237 -7.41 -2.63 -0.48
C SER A 237 -6.00 -2.38 0.05
N PHE A 238 -5.90 -1.91 1.30
CA PHE A 238 -4.63 -1.80 2.00
C PHE A 238 -4.78 -1.95 3.50
N THR A 239 -3.69 -2.31 4.15
CA THR A 239 -3.50 -2.25 5.60
C THR A 239 -2.39 -1.26 5.92
N TYR A 240 -2.26 -0.87 7.18
CA TYR A 240 -1.18 -0.01 7.62
C TYR A 240 -0.68 -0.38 9.01
N THR A 241 0.56 0.02 9.30
CA THR A 241 1.20 -0.11 10.61
C THR A 241 1.94 1.18 10.95
N CYS A 242 1.79 1.67 12.17
CA CYS A 242 2.53 2.82 12.65
C CYS A 242 3.97 2.39 12.99
N VAL A 243 4.94 2.99 12.34
CA VAL A 243 6.37 2.70 12.54
C VAL A 243 6.91 3.49 13.75
N ASN A 244 6.46 4.74 13.85
CA ASN A 244 6.72 5.64 14.97
C ASN A 244 5.57 6.66 15.10
N ASN A 245 5.75 7.72 15.88
CA ASN A 245 4.70 8.68 16.21
C ASN A 245 4.04 9.33 14.99
N ASN A 246 4.77 9.54 13.89
CA ASN A 246 4.26 10.21 12.69
C ASN A 246 4.58 9.49 11.38
N THR A 247 5.24 8.34 11.42
CA THR A 247 5.58 7.56 10.23
C THR A 247 4.74 6.30 10.17
N VAL A 248 4.07 6.08 9.05
CA VAL A 248 3.16 4.94 8.81
C VAL A 248 3.62 4.18 7.57
N SER A 249 3.66 2.86 7.68
CA SER A 249 3.91 1.95 6.56
C SER A 249 2.58 1.39 6.06
N PHE A 250 2.36 1.48 4.75
CA PHE A 250 1.16 1.02 4.05
C PHE A 250 1.48 -0.21 3.23
N THR A 251 0.70 -1.25 3.41
CA THR A 251 0.83 -2.51 2.65
C THR A 251 -0.39 -2.68 1.76
N ASN A 252 -0.16 -2.73 0.47
CA ASN A 252 -1.19 -3.03 -0.52
C ASN A 252 -1.70 -4.46 -0.35
N THR A 253 -3.02 -4.61 -0.32
CA THR A 253 -3.73 -5.89 -0.27
C THR A 253 -4.81 -5.97 -1.36
N SER A 254 -4.68 -5.15 -2.40
CA SER A 254 -5.60 -5.11 -3.55
C SER A 254 -5.61 -6.43 -4.30
N ALA A 255 -6.77 -6.80 -4.85
CA ALA A 255 -6.96 -8.02 -5.62
C ALA A 255 -6.90 -7.77 -7.14
N LEU A 256 -6.82 -8.87 -7.91
CA LEU A 256 -6.79 -8.92 -9.37
C LEU A 256 -5.55 -8.30 -10.03
N CYS A 257 -4.38 -8.59 -9.46
CA CYS A 257 -3.07 -8.25 -10.06
C CYS A 257 -2.97 -6.79 -10.53
N PRO A 258 -3.15 -5.81 -9.65
CA PRO A 258 -2.96 -4.43 -10.04
C PRO A 258 -1.53 -4.21 -10.55
N SER A 259 -1.41 -3.45 -11.66
CA SER A 259 -0.14 -3.14 -12.31
C SER A 259 0.34 -1.72 -12.03
N SER A 260 -0.55 -0.86 -11.54
CA SER A 260 -0.19 0.48 -11.10
C SER A 260 -0.90 0.85 -9.80
N TYR A 261 -0.25 1.73 -9.05
CA TYR A 261 -0.64 2.18 -7.73
C TYR A 261 -0.49 3.69 -7.68
N ASP A 262 -1.46 4.36 -7.09
CA ASP A 262 -1.44 5.80 -6.86
C ASP A 262 -1.93 6.07 -5.44
N TRP A 263 -0.98 6.40 -4.57
CA TRP A 263 -1.21 6.76 -3.18
C TRP A 263 -1.34 8.26 -3.06
N ASN A 264 -2.33 8.71 -2.29
CA ASN A 264 -2.39 10.07 -1.77
C ASN A 264 -2.59 9.98 -0.25
N PHE A 265 -1.65 10.54 0.51
CA PHE A 265 -1.64 10.43 1.96
C PHE A 265 -2.51 11.48 2.65
N GLY A 266 -3.09 12.43 1.87
CA GLY A 266 -3.94 13.48 2.42
C GLY A 266 -3.17 14.52 3.23
N ASP A 267 -1.86 14.63 3.02
CA ASP A 267 -0.92 15.52 3.71
C ASP A 267 -0.25 16.50 2.74
N PRO A 268 -0.98 17.48 2.20
CA PRO A 268 -0.41 18.41 1.21
C PRO A 268 0.75 19.23 1.74
N ALA A 269 0.91 19.34 3.07
CA ALA A 269 2.03 20.06 3.68
C ALA A 269 3.36 19.31 3.53
N SER A 270 3.35 18.01 3.26
CA SER A 270 4.54 17.21 2.94
C SER A 270 5.04 17.41 1.51
N GLY A 271 4.35 18.22 0.68
CA GLY A 271 4.78 18.55 -0.68
C GLY A 271 4.76 17.33 -1.61
N ALA A 272 5.91 17.01 -2.22
CA ALA A 272 6.05 15.88 -3.13
C ALA A 272 5.85 14.51 -2.45
N ASP A 273 6.13 14.43 -1.16
CA ASP A 273 6.00 13.19 -0.38
C ASP A 273 4.53 12.84 -0.06
N ASN A 274 3.57 13.74 -0.39
CA ASN A 274 2.14 13.46 -0.24
C ASN A 274 1.62 12.34 -1.15
N THR A 275 2.40 11.89 -2.11
CA THR A 275 2.00 10.84 -3.06
C THR A 275 3.09 9.78 -3.24
N ALA A 276 2.69 8.57 -3.65
CA ALA A 276 3.60 7.50 -4.05
C ALA A 276 2.96 6.61 -5.12
N ASN A 277 3.80 5.95 -5.94
CA ASN A 277 3.37 5.07 -7.03
C ASN A 277 3.89 3.64 -6.91
N THR A 278 4.35 3.24 -5.74
CA THR A 278 4.85 1.90 -5.46
C THR A 278 3.76 1.00 -4.88
N ALA A 279 3.89 -0.30 -5.01
CA ALA A 279 2.90 -1.24 -4.48
C ALA A 279 2.68 -1.06 -2.97
N ASN A 280 3.76 -0.94 -2.21
CA ASN A 280 3.72 -0.58 -0.79
C ASN A 280 4.39 0.77 -0.62
N ALA A 281 3.95 1.54 0.36
CA ALA A 281 4.44 2.88 0.60
C ALA A 281 4.74 3.12 2.09
N THR A 282 5.56 4.12 2.37
CA THR A 282 5.77 4.64 3.73
C THR A 282 5.66 6.15 3.66
N HIS A 283 4.94 6.76 4.60
CA HIS A 283 4.79 8.21 4.66
C HIS A 283 5.06 8.72 6.07
N THR A 284 5.73 9.87 6.15
CA THR A 284 5.95 10.61 7.40
C THR A 284 5.08 11.86 7.37
N PHE A 285 4.04 11.86 8.19
CA PHE A 285 3.07 12.95 8.26
C PHE A 285 3.69 14.21 8.86
N SER A 286 3.34 15.35 8.30
CA SER A 286 3.92 16.67 8.60
C SER A 286 3.55 17.21 9.97
N ALA A 287 2.38 16.86 10.51
CA ALA A 287 1.87 17.37 11.79
C ALA A 287 0.88 16.37 12.43
N PRO A 288 0.54 16.53 13.72
CA PRO A 288 -0.61 15.87 14.31
C PRO A 288 -1.91 16.28 13.60
N GLY A 289 -2.79 15.31 13.31
CA GLY A 289 -4.05 15.58 12.63
C GLY A 289 -4.73 14.31 12.13
N LYS A 290 -5.92 14.50 11.56
CA LYS A 290 -6.64 13.47 10.80
C LYS A 290 -6.21 13.54 9.34
N TYR A 291 -5.83 12.42 8.78
CA TYR A 291 -5.45 12.26 7.37
C TYR A 291 -6.33 11.21 6.70
N THR A 292 -6.88 11.55 5.53
CA THR A 292 -7.62 10.60 4.69
C THR A 292 -6.67 10.08 3.62
N VAL A 293 -6.17 8.88 3.83
CA VAL A 293 -5.26 8.21 2.90
C VAL A 293 -6.06 7.48 1.84
N SER A 294 -5.72 7.66 0.57
CA SER A 294 -6.31 6.93 -0.54
C SER A 294 -5.29 6.10 -1.30
N LEU A 295 -5.75 4.95 -1.78
CA LEU A 295 -5.04 4.12 -2.75
C LEU A 295 -5.94 3.90 -3.95
N THR A 296 -5.48 4.33 -5.13
CA THR A 296 -6.07 3.98 -6.42
C THR A 296 -5.21 2.92 -7.08
N VAL A 297 -5.82 1.84 -7.52
CA VAL A 297 -5.15 0.77 -8.27
C VAL A 297 -5.76 0.62 -9.65
N SER A 298 -4.90 0.37 -10.64
CA SER A 298 -5.31 0.00 -11.99
C SER A 298 -4.66 -1.34 -12.35
N GLY A 299 -5.37 -2.14 -13.14
CA GLY A 299 -4.92 -3.46 -13.57
C GLY A 299 -5.46 -3.79 -14.96
N PRO A 300 -5.21 -5.00 -15.44
CA PRO A 300 -5.54 -5.43 -16.80
C PRO A 300 -7.05 -5.59 -17.07
N GLY A 301 -7.86 -5.48 -16.04
CA GLY A 301 -9.32 -5.72 -16.15
C GLY A 301 -10.12 -4.46 -16.37
N ASN A 302 -10.93 -4.17 -15.40
CA ASN A 302 -11.94 -3.11 -15.39
C ASN A 302 -11.34 -1.73 -15.04
N ALA A 303 -12.20 -0.73 -14.86
CA ALA A 303 -11.82 0.62 -14.44
C ALA A 303 -10.97 0.63 -13.15
N PRO A 304 -10.15 1.69 -12.94
CA PRO A 304 -9.43 1.87 -11.69
C PRO A 304 -10.35 1.80 -10.47
N ALA A 305 -9.86 1.24 -9.39
CA ALA A 305 -10.56 1.19 -8.11
C ALA A 305 -9.83 2.04 -7.07
N THR A 306 -10.58 2.73 -6.22
CA THR A 306 -10.03 3.57 -5.14
C THR A 306 -10.63 3.17 -3.80
N ILE A 307 -9.80 3.12 -2.78
CA ILE A 307 -10.20 2.98 -1.37
C ILE A 307 -9.60 4.11 -0.54
N THR A 308 -10.34 4.54 0.48
CA THR A 308 -9.85 5.53 1.44
C THR A 308 -9.92 4.98 2.86
N LYS A 309 -8.98 5.39 3.71
CA LYS A 309 -9.02 5.17 5.16
C LYS A 309 -8.58 6.43 5.89
N ASP A 310 -9.24 6.71 7.01
CA ASP A 310 -8.82 7.76 7.92
C ASP A 310 -7.77 7.24 8.88
N ILE A 311 -6.74 8.05 9.15
CA ILE A 311 -5.67 7.75 10.09
C ILE A 311 -5.45 8.99 10.94
N TYR A 312 -5.28 8.80 12.25
CA TYR A 312 -5.01 9.88 13.18
C TYR A 312 -3.56 9.82 13.65
N ILE A 313 -2.82 10.86 13.34
CA ILE A 313 -1.48 11.11 13.87
C ILE A 313 -1.64 12.03 15.06
N ILE A 314 -1.16 11.60 16.21
CA ILE A 314 -1.35 12.34 17.46
C ILE A 314 -0.02 12.74 18.08
N ALA A 315 -0.02 13.87 18.79
CA ALA A 315 1.04 14.26 19.69
C ALA A 315 0.46 14.48 21.10
N ALA A 316 1.24 14.25 22.12
CA ALA A 316 0.79 14.42 23.48
C ALA A 316 1.83 15.15 24.34
N ASN A 317 1.35 15.99 25.23
CA ASN A 317 2.13 16.68 26.24
C ASN A 317 1.54 16.42 27.63
N VAL A 318 2.40 16.03 28.57
CA VAL A 318 2.02 15.80 29.96
C VAL A 318 2.56 16.92 30.84
N THR A 319 1.69 17.60 31.52
CA THR A 319 2.06 18.70 32.42
C THR A 319 1.59 18.43 33.86
N MET A 320 2.33 18.96 34.79
CA MET A 320 1.92 18.91 36.21
C MET A 320 0.77 19.89 36.43
N LEU A 321 -0.34 19.38 36.97
CA LEU A 321 -1.52 20.17 37.33
C LEU A 321 -1.43 20.61 38.80
N GLN A 322 -0.97 19.72 39.69
CA GLN A 322 -0.76 20.00 41.11
C GLN A 322 0.54 19.34 41.59
N PRO A 323 1.39 20.06 42.31
CA PRO A 323 2.59 19.49 42.90
C PRO A 323 2.30 18.48 44.00
N VAL A 324 3.25 17.61 44.27
CA VAL A 324 3.20 16.66 45.37
C VAL A 324 3.38 17.41 46.71
N ASP A 325 2.51 17.12 47.66
CA ASP A 325 2.62 17.69 49.00
C ASP A 325 3.90 17.22 49.70
N CYS A 326 4.59 18.15 50.36
CA CYS A 326 5.89 17.89 50.97
C CYS A 326 5.85 16.99 52.20
N GLN A 327 4.76 17.05 52.95
CA GLN A 327 4.67 16.35 54.22
C GLN A 327 4.16 14.94 54.05
N THR A 328 3.12 14.79 53.23
CA THR A 328 2.49 13.49 52.96
C THR A 328 3.16 12.71 51.84
N ASN A 329 3.94 13.39 51.01
CA ASN A 329 4.54 12.85 49.78
C ASN A 329 3.50 12.26 48.82
N THR A 330 2.28 12.83 48.81
CA THR A 330 1.14 12.43 47.97
C THR A 330 0.42 13.66 47.43
N GLY A 331 -0.71 13.48 46.73
CA GLY A 331 -1.59 14.57 46.31
C GLY A 331 -1.19 15.23 45.00
N GLY A 332 -0.05 14.85 44.39
CA GLY A 332 0.32 15.34 43.06
C GLY A 332 -0.68 14.97 41.98
N SER A 333 -0.80 15.76 40.94
CA SER A 333 -1.62 15.43 39.75
C SER A 333 -0.97 15.85 38.46
N LEU A 334 -1.22 15.06 37.40
CA LEU A 334 -0.77 15.30 36.05
C LEU A 334 -1.96 15.36 35.09
N ILE A 335 -1.83 16.17 34.06
CA ILE A 335 -2.78 16.25 32.96
C ILE A 335 -2.06 15.98 31.64
N VAL A 336 -2.66 15.17 30.77
CA VAL A 336 -2.22 15.00 29.40
C VAL A 336 -3.14 15.76 28.45
N SER A 337 -2.55 16.55 27.56
CA SER A 337 -3.20 17.13 26.39
C SER A 337 -2.76 16.36 25.14
N VAL A 338 -3.71 16.10 24.24
CA VAL A 338 -3.45 15.35 22.99
C VAL A 338 -3.92 16.20 21.83
N ASP A 339 -3.00 16.44 20.88
CA ASP A 339 -3.25 17.10 19.60
C ASP A 339 -3.47 16.06 18.51
N GLY A 340 -4.26 16.42 17.47
CA GLY A 340 -4.51 15.58 16.29
C GLY A 340 -5.66 14.57 16.46
N ALA A 341 -6.31 14.51 17.63
CA ALA A 341 -7.34 13.52 17.95
C ALA A 341 -8.79 13.98 17.68
N SER A 342 -8.99 15.08 16.98
CA SER A 342 -10.34 15.59 16.72
C SER A 342 -11.17 14.61 15.89
N GLY A 343 -12.31 14.17 16.44
CA GLY A 343 -13.26 13.25 15.78
C GLY A 343 -13.00 11.76 16.05
N THR A 344 -12.06 11.40 16.94
CA THR A 344 -11.87 10.03 17.42
C THR A 344 -11.90 9.92 18.94
N SER A 345 -12.20 8.75 19.44
CA SER A 345 -12.15 8.44 20.88
C SER A 345 -10.79 7.87 21.24
N LEU A 346 -10.20 8.38 22.31
CA LEU A 346 -8.91 7.93 22.82
C LEU A 346 -9.05 7.06 24.06
N ASN A 347 -8.19 6.07 24.14
CA ASN A 347 -7.95 5.26 25.32
C ASN A 347 -6.63 5.70 25.96
N LEU A 348 -6.70 6.20 27.20
CA LEU A 348 -5.59 6.76 27.95
C LEU A 348 -5.34 5.86 29.16
N LEU A 349 -4.18 5.21 29.21
CA LEU A 349 -3.82 4.27 30.28
C LEU A 349 -2.48 4.66 30.90
N TRP A 350 -2.51 5.03 32.18
CA TRP A 350 -1.33 5.42 32.94
C TRP A 350 -0.71 4.25 33.67
N ASN A 351 0.61 4.32 33.85
CA ASN A 351 1.40 3.31 34.58
C ASN A 351 1.33 3.41 36.11
N THR A 352 0.24 3.98 36.65
CA THR A 352 0.01 4.02 38.12
C THR A 352 -0.36 2.65 38.68
N VAL A 353 -0.24 2.48 39.98
CA VAL A 353 -0.67 1.26 40.69
C VAL A 353 -1.67 1.64 41.78
N PRO A 354 -2.98 1.27 41.64
CA PRO A 354 -3.57 0.65 40.44
C PRO A 354 -3.54 1.58 39.23
N PRO A 355 -3.65 1.02 37.99
CA PRO A 355 -3.69 1.83 36.78
C PRO A 355 -4.84 2.83 36.78
N GLN A 356 -4.56 4.08 36.40
CA GLN A 356 -5.56 5.13 36.22
C GLN A 356 -5.80 5.36 34.72
N SER A 357 -6.98 5.83 34.37
CA SER A 357 -7.39 6.19 33.01
C SER A 357 -7.89 7.61 32.94
N GLY A 358 -7.96 8.18 31.72
CA GLY A 358 -8.43 9.55 31.48
C GLY A 358 -7.31 10.57 31.36
N SER A 359 -7.71 11.82 31.09
CA SER A 359 -6.76 12.90 30.81
C SER A 359 -6.08 13.44 32.07
N VAL A 360 -6.65 13.24 33.26
CA VAL A 360 -6.09 13.68 34.52
C VAL A 360 -5.92 12.49 35.43
N ILE A 361 -4.76 12.41 36.08
CA ILE A 361 -4.46 11.47 37.16
C ILE A 361 -4.08 12.24 38.42
N SER A 362 -4.42 11.69 39.58
CA SER A 362 -4.26 12.37 40.87
C SER A 362 -3.74 11.44 41.97
N ASN A 363 -3.50 12.01 43.15
CA ASN A 363 -2.93 11.33 44.31
C ASN A 363 -1.57 10.70 44.05
N LEU A 364 -0.75 11.40 43.26
CA LEU A 364 0.59 10.91 42.85
C LEU A 364 1.63 11.22 43.94
N THR A 365 2.61 10.33 44.04
CA THR A 365 3.86 10.59 44.73
C THR A 365 4.87 11.23 43.76
N GLU A 366 5.98 11.72 44.28
CA GLU A 366 7.07 12.21 43.43
C GLU A 366 7.57 11.07 42.50
N GLY A 367 7.63 11.34 41.18
CA GLY A 367 8.05 10.32 40.22
C GLY A 367 7.76 10.69 38.77
N ILE A 368 8.19 9.80 37.88
CA ILE A 368 7.90 9.88 36.44
C ILE A 368 6.75 8.93 36.13
N TYR A 369 5.76 9.44 35.45
CA TYR A 369 4.58 8.70 35.00
C TYR A 369 4.46 8.71 33.49
N SER A 370 4.02 7.60 32.93
CA SER A 370 3.81 7.44 31.49
C SER A 370 2.34 7.12 31.22
N VAL A 371 1.84 7.66 30.11
CA VAL A 371 0.51 7.37 29.58
C VAL A 371 0.66 6.74 28.20
N GLN A 372 0.02 5.58 28.01
CA GLN A 372 -0.20 4.99 26.69
C GLN A 372 -1.49 5.56 26.11
N ILE A 373 -1.41 6.05 24.87
CA ILE A 373 -2.53 6.68 24.16
C ILE A 373 -2.79 5.88 22.92
N SER A 374 -4.01 5.36 22.77
CA SER A 374 -4.45 4.54 21.64
C SER A 374 -5.90 4.88 21.29
N GLY A 375 -6.36 4.37 20.14
CA GLY A 375 -7.74 4.55 19.67
C GLY A 375 -7.96 3.82 18.35
N THR A 376 -9.18 3.88 17.84
CA THR A 376 -9.48 3.36 16.50
C THR A 376 -8.85 4.25 15.44
N ASP A 377 -8.09 3.65 14.54
CA ASP A 377 -7.36 4.34 13.46
C ASP A 377 -6.34 5.40 13.94
N VAL A 378 -5.92 5.31 15.18
CA VAL A 378 -4.93 6.17 15.82
C VAL A 378 -3.59 5.47 15.88
N CYS A 379 -2.52 6.14 15.46
CA CYS A 379 -1.16 5.69 15.72
C CYS A 379 -0.85 5.81 17.21
N PRO A 380 -0.64 4.68 17.92
CA PRO A 380 -0.47 4.72 19.36
C PRO A 380 0.85 5.38 19.75
N ILE A 381 0.83 6.18 20.79
CA ILE A 381 2.02 6.84 21.35
C ILE A 381 2.10 6.67 22.85
N THR A 382 3.29 6.92 23.40
CA THR A 382 3.51 7.03 24.84
C THR A 382 4.07 8.41 25.17
N ALA A 383 3.48 9.09 26.13
CA ALA A 383 3.98 10.35 26.66
C ALA A 383 4.35 10.20 28.13
N THR A 384 5.29 11.02 28.61
CA THR A 384 5.76 10.99 30.00
C THR A 384 5.67 12.36 30.64
N GLY A 385 5.38 12.39 31.95
CA GLY A 385 5.42 13.57 32.77
C GLY A 385 5.99 13.29 34.14
N LYS A 386 6.44 14.32 34.81
CA LYS A 386 7.02 14.24 36.15
C LYS A 386 6.11 14.93 37.16
N ALA A 387 5.76 14.20 38.21
CA ALA A 387 5.18 14.78 39.40
C ALA A 387 6.31 15.18 40.35
N GLU A 388 6.41 16.46 40.66
CA GLU A 388 7.44 17.01 41.53
C GLU A 388 6.85 17.59 42.78
N LYS A 389 7.64 17.66 43.84
CA LYS A 389 7.25 18.34 45.05
C LYS A 389 7.12 19.85 44.83
N ASP A 390 6.26 20.49 45.64
CA ASP A 390 6.17 21.94 45.65
C ASP A 390 7.54 22.56 45.98
N ILE A 391 7.82 23.69 45.35
CA ILE A 391 9.06 24.44 45.58
C ILE A 391 9.16 24.86 47.07
N SER A 392 8.03 24.99 47.76
CA SER A 392 7.99 25.21 49.22
C SER A 392 8.63 24.10 50.04
N CYS A 393 8.85 22.90 49.44
CA CYS A 393 9.57 21.77 50.05
C CYS A 393 11.08 21.96 50.07
N ILE A 394 11.58 22.91 49.30
CA ILE A 394 13.00 23.22 49.30
C ILE A 394 13.30 23.99 50.57
N GLY A 395 13.99 23.34 51.48
CA GLY A 395 14.40 23.99 52.72
C GLY A 395 15.19 25.29 52.50
N ILE A 396 15.28 26.11 53.56
CA ILE A 396 16.08 27.32 53.53
C ILE A 396 17.55 26.98 53.72
N PHE A 397 18.41 27.43 52.85
CA PHE A 397 19.84 27.25 52.88
C PHE A 397 20.56 28.60 52.97
N PHE A 398 21.73 28.61 53.58
CA PHE A 398 22.65 29.76 53.57
C PHE A 398 23.97 29.28 52.98
N PRO A 399 24.52 29.96 51.93
CA PRO A 399 25.81 29.59 51.35
C PRO A 399 26.95 29.73 52.39
N SER A 400 27.99 28.91 52.26
CA SER A 400 29.18 29.01 53.11
C SER A 400 30.25 30.00 52.52
N ALA A 401 30.08 30.39 51.29
CA ALA A 401 30.94 31.34 50.59
C ALA A 401 30.18 32.05 49.47
N PHE A 402 30.64 33.26 49.10
CA PHE A 402 30.17 33.98 47.90
C PHE A 402 31.31 34.83 47.29
N THR A 403 31.18 35.26 46.02
CA THR A 403 32.23 35.94 45.25
C THR A 403 31.62 37.14 44.56
N PRO A 404 31.63 38.34 45.18
CA PRO A 404 30.98 39.52 44.63
C PRO A 404 31.87 40.18 43.51
N ASP A 405 31.97 39.50 42.34
CA ASP A 405 32.79 39.95 41.20
C ASP A 405 31.93 40.51 40.04
N GLY A 406 30.61 40.42 40.16
CA GLY A 406 29.65 41.01 39.20
C GLY A 406 29.38 40.15 37.98
N ASP A 407 29.70 38.84 38.03
CA ASP A 407 29.44 37.91 36.91
C ASP A 407 28.02 37.31 36.94
N GLY A 408 27.18 37.71 37.90
CA GLY A 408 25.82 37.25 38.10
C GLY A 408 25.69 35.90 38.83
N LYS A 409 26.82 35.33 39.33
CA LYS A 409 26.85 34.05 40.04
C LYS A 409 27.45 34.19 41.43
N ASN A 410 26.67 33.90 42.48
CA ASN A 410 27.13 33.96 43.86
C ASN A 410 27.71 35.34 44.24
N ASP A 411 27.19 36.42 43.66
CA ASP A 411 27.59 37.79 43.95
C ASP A 411 27.11 38.31 45.29
N GLU A 412 26.09 37.65 45.84
CA GLU A 412 25.43 38.11 47.03
C GLU A 412 25.19 36.97 48.04
N PHE A 413 25.21 37.27 49.29
CA PHE A 413 24.90 36.34 50.39
C PHE A 413 23.54 36.62 50.97
N GLY A 414 22.74 35.56 51.12
CA GLY A 414 21.44 35.55 51.75
C GLY A 414 20.81 34.16 51.74
N PRO A 415 19.59 34.00 52.20
CA PRO A 415 18.92 32.73 52.13
C PRO A 415 18.62 32.34 50.68
N LEU A 416 18.68 31.03 50.43
CA LEU A 416 18.29 30.38 49.20
C LEU A 416 17.19 29.34 49.53
N GLY A 417 16.35 29.01 48.52
CA GLY A 417 15.23 28.06 48.68
C GLY A 417 13.88 28.76 48.64
N SER A 418 12.92 28.26 49.37
CA SER A 418 11.52 28.74 49.39
C SER A 418 11.33 30.03 50.19
N LEU A 419 11.86 31.16 49.70
CA LEU A 419 11.84 32.44 50.41
C LEU A 419 10.43 33.00 50.64
N LEU A 420 9.47 32.66 49.76
CA LEU A 420 8.05 33.09 49.93
C LEU A 420 7.36 32.42 51.12
N SER A 421 7.88 31.30 51.58
CA SER A 421 7.35 30.59 52.76
C SER A 421 7.85 31.17 54.08
N LEU A 422 8.74 32.16 54.05
CA LEU A 422 9.34 32.78 55.26
C LEU A 422 8.45 33.85 55.82
N SER A 423 8.26 33.81 57.15
CA SER A 423 7.68 34.87 57.95
C SER A 423 8.60 35.17 59.14
N ASN A 424 8.47 36.39 59.71
CA ASN A 424 9.29 36.84 60.81
C ASN A 424 10.81 36.76 60.53
N TYR A 425 11.18 36.95 59.27
CA TYR A 425 12.57 36.81 58.82
C TYR A 425 13.45 37.95 59.30
N GLN A 426 14.64 37.57 59.76
CA GLN A 426 15.69 38.48 60.11
C GLN A 426 17.05 37.85 59.77
N LEU A 427 17.92 38.59 59.07
CA LEU A 427 19.34 38.23 58.83
C LEU A 427 20.26 39.34 59.34
N ILE A 428 21.23 38.94 60.13
CA ILE A 428 22.26 39.82 60.65
C ILE A 428 23.62 39.23 60.33
N ILE A 429 24.53 40.06 59.77
CA ILE A 429 25.89 39.66 59.48
C ILE A 429 26.84 40.54 60.30
N TYR A 430 27.84 39.95 60.89
CA TYR A 430 28.87 40.60 61.70
C TYR A 430 30.26 40.34 61.13
N ASN A 431 31.13 41.37 61.26
CA ASN A 431 32.58 41.18 61.00
C ASN A 431 33.27 40.44 62.18
N ARG A 432 34.54 40.17 62.05
CA ARG A 432 35.34 39.45 63.09
C ARG A 432 35.46 40.24 64.41
N TRP A 433 35.12 41.53 64.41
CA TRP A 433 35.16 42.39 65.62
C TRP A 433 33.79 42.47 66.29
N GLY A 434 32.77 41.74 65.78
CA GLY A 434 31.44 41.78 66.29
C GLY A 434 30.56 42.99 65.83
N GLU A 435 31.07 43.79 64.93
CA GLU A 435 30.29 44.92 64.37
C GLU A 435 29.31 44.40 63.33
N ARG A 436 28.06 44.91 63.36
CA ARG A 436 27.03 44.55 62.38
C ARG A 436 27.33 45.24 61.04
N VAL A 437 27.53 44.43 59.98
CA VAL A 437 27.82 44.88 58.63
C VAL A 437 26.64 44.81 57.69
N PHE A 438 25.64 43.98 58.02
CA PHE A 438 24.40 43.86 57.26
C PHE A 438 23.25 43.48 58.19
N TYR A 439 22.04 43.98 57.87
CA TYR A 439 20.79 43.64 58.52
C TYR A 439 19.66 43.74 57.49
N SER A 440 18.83 42.71 57.42
CA SER A 440 17.60 42.76 56.65
C SER A 440 16.51 41.96 57.33
N THR A 441 15.26 42.38 57.13
CA THR A 441 14.01 41.67 57.46
C THR A 441 13.30 41.17 56.17
N ASN A 442 13.88 41.47 55.02
CA ASN A 442 13.37 41.04 53.74
C ASN A 442 14.26 39.86 53.23
N PRO A 443 13.71 38.66 53.07
CA PRO A 443 14.48 37.49 52.62
C PRO A 443 15.02 37.62 51.17
N PHE A 444 14.46 38.53 50.40
CA PHE A 444 14.94 38.82 49.03
C PHE A 444 16.09 39.82 48.99
N GLU A 445 16.31 40.57 50.08
CA GLU A 445 17.45 41.49 50.17
C GLU A 445 18.68 40.72 50.64
N LYS A 446 19.69 40.73 49.80
CA LYS A 446 20.94 39.98 49.99
C LYS A 446 22.11 40.92 50.22
N TRP A 447 23.11 40.45 50.95
CA TRP A 447 24.36 41.21 51.22
C TRP A 447 25.35 41.05 50.07
N ASN A 448 25.78 42.14 49.47
CA ASN A 448 26.71 42.19 48.35
C ASN A 448 28.23 42.28 48.76
N GLY A 449 28.55 42.01 50.03
CA GLY A 449 29.90 42.02 50.54
C GLY A 449 30.50 43.42 50.86
N ASN A 450 29.68 44.47 50.74
CA ASN A 450 30.15 45.83 51.07
C ASN A 450 30.04 46.11 52.56
N VAL A 451 31.08 46.76 53.15
CA VAL A 451 31.10 47.26 54.52
C VAL A 451 31.35 48.75 54.48
N LYS A 452 30.40 49.58 55.00
CA LYS A 452 30.45 51.04 54.98
C LYS A 452 30.80 51.64 53.59
N GLY A 453 30.26 51.05 52.52
CA GLY A 453 30.43 51.51 51.13
C GLY A 453 31.74 51.09 50.44
N THR A 454 32.60 50.37 51.09
CA THR A 454 33.85 49.82 50.49
C THR A 454 33.82 48.31 50.40
N LYS A 455 34.28 47.73 49.30
CA LYS A 455 34.46 46.28 49.13
C LYS A 455 35.50 45.79 50.13
N THR A 456 35.12 44.79 50.95
CA THR A 456 36.07 44.18 51.91
C THR A 456 36.81 43.03 51.23
N ASP A 457 38.10 42.90 51.59
CA ASP A 457 38.98 41.89 51.04
C ASP A 457 39.00 40.61 51.87
N GLY A 458 38.49 39.49 51.28
CA GLY A 458 38.78 38.12 51.68
C GLY A 458 38.58 37.74 53.16
N ASN A 459 37.57 38.22 53.81
CA ASN A 459 37.32 38.01 55.23
C ASN A 459 36.21 36.98 55.50
N VAL A 460 36.32 36.32 56.64
CA VAL A 460 35.26 35.49 57.19
C VAL A 460 34.33 36.37 58.05
N PHE A 461 33.04 36.23 57.81
CA PHE A 461 31.98 36.90 58.58
C PHE A 461 31.15 35.89 59.31
N VAL A 462 30.48 36.30 60.40
CA VAL A 462 29.52 35.48 61.12
C VAL A 462 28.13 36.02 60.84
N TRP A 463 27.21 35.11 60.59
CA TRP A 463 25.81 35.47 60.37
C TRP A 463 24.89 34.72 61.36
N ARG A 464 23.77 35.36 61.68
CA ARG A 464 22.64 34.73 62.30
C ARG A 464 21.37 35.13 61.61
N SER A 465 20.42 34.20 61.54
CA SER A 465 19.10 34.45 60.99
C SER A 465 18.03 33.79 61.86
N SER A 466 16.95 34.47 62.06
CA SER A 466 15.71 33.91 62.64
C SER A 466 14.57 34.02 61.64
N PHE A 467 13.74 33.00 61.56
CA PHE A 467 12.60 32.96 60.65
C PHE A 467 11.63 31.82 61.05
N SER A 468 10.39 31.94 60.61
CA SER A 468 9.41 30.87 60.59
C SER A 468 9.14 30.41 59.18
N ILE A 469 8.93 29.11 58.93
CA ILE A 469 8.56 28.55 57.63
C ILE A 469 7.10 28.14 57.70
N ASN A 470 6.25 28.64 56.81
CA ASN A 470 4.83 28.32 56.71
C ASN A 470 4.07 28.45 58.07
N GLY A 471 4.42 29.46 58.88
CA GLY A 471 3.78 29.69 60.19
C GLY A 471 4.20 28.70 61.29
N GLN A 472 5.19 27.87 61.08
CA GLN A 472 5.73 26.96 62.10
C GLN A 472 6.55 27.72 63.17
N ALA A 473 7.02 27.00 64.18
CA ALA A 473 7.85 27.57 65.23
C ALA A 473 9.10 28.29 64.68
N GLU A 474 9.52 29.38 65.29
CA GLU A 474 10.69 30.18 64.90
C GLU A 474 11.95 29.32 64.94
N GLN A 475 12.70 29.35 63.84
CA GLN A 475 14.00 28.72 63.71
C GLN A 475 15.10 29.76 63.84
N ASN A 476 16.13 29.44 64.56
CA ASN A 476 17.33 30.25 64.70
C ASN A 476 18.50 29.54 64.06
N ARG A 477 19.11 30.12 63.05
CA ARG A 477 20.32 29.59 62.35
C ARG A 477 21.47 30.57 62.47
N LYS A 478 22.67 30.02 62.54
CA LYS A 478 23.93 30.78 62.55
C LYS A 478 25.02 30.03 61.79
N GLY A 479 25.98 30.74 61.28
CA GLY A 479 27.11 30.17 60.59
C GLY A 479 28.18 31.20 60.26
N THR A 480 29.16 30.75 59.54
CA THR A 480 30.23 31.58 58.98
C THR A 480 30.07 31.67 57.47
N ILE A 481 30.52 32.77 56.88
CA ILE A 481 30.57 32.93 55.44
C ILE A 481 31.93 33.46 55.03
N LEU A 482 32.49 32.89 53.99
CA LEU A 482 33.73 33.32 53.36
C LEU A 482 33.40 34.20 52.16
N LEU A 483 33.84 35.46 52.23
CA LEU A 483 33.88 36.34 51.04
C LEU A 483 35.18 36.08 50.26
N LYS A 484 35.03 35.51 49.05
CA LYS A 484 36.15 35.23 48.15
C LYS A 484 36.32 36.36 47.11
N LYS A 485 37.57 36.75 46.82
CA LYS A 485 37.88 37.59 45.64
C LYS A 485 38.20 36.69 44.45
N LYS A 486 37.81 37.13 43.28
CA LYS A 486 38.34 36.57 42.03
C LYS A 486 39.83 36.85 41.99
N LYS A 487 40.67 35.83 41.80
CA LYS A 487 42.08 36.04 41.47
C LYS A 487 42.12 36.94 40.22
N LYS A 488 42.80 38.09 40.29
CA LYS A 488 43.16 38.80 39.06
C LYS A 488 44.07 37.86 38.28
N ASP A 489 43.62 37.46 37.12
CA ASP A 489 44.52 36.85 36.15
C ASP A 489 45.62 37.89 35.85
N LEU A 490 46.81 37.55 36.23
CA LEU A 490 48.00 38.26 35.82
C LEU A 490 48.19 37.95 34.31
N SER A 491 47.74 38.89 33.47
CA SER A 491 48.06 38.92 32.05
C SER A 491 49.49 39.36 31.83
#